data_736fbf2314a793d328ca833bc79cd27a
#
_entry.id   736fbf2314a793d328ca833bc79cd27a
#
_cell.length_a   1.000
_cell.length_b   1.000
_cell.length_c   1.000
_cell.angle_alpha   90.00
_cell.angle_beta   90.00
_cell.angle_gamma   90.00
#
_symmetry.space_group_name_H-M   'P 1'
#
loop_
_entity.id
_entity.type
_entity.pdbx_description
1 polymer ?
#
loop_
_entity_poly.entity_id
_entity_poly.type
_entity_poly.pdbx_seq_one_letter_code
_entity_poly.pdbx_strand_id
1 'polypeptide(L)'
;FEYSTLGGWIATRSSGQQSLRYGRIEKLFAGGVMETPLGHLELPPFPASAAGPDLRELVLGSEGRLGIITEATVRLAVVPQREDFHAIFFPDFVHGMAAVRQVLASGVSLCMLRLSTANETSTTLALAGHETLIGTLERLLALRGLGKDKCMLLIGFSGKPDLVHANRNAALDITRKHGGVHVGKTFGSQWHKNRFRTPYLRNTLWDMGYAIDTLETATSWSKVPETLAAIEQSLHTALEPFGERIHVFTHLSHLYPHGSSIYTTYIFRLAADP
;
A
#
# COMPACT_ATOMS: atom_id res chain seq x y z
N PHE A 1 6.80 12.76 -4.07
CA PHE A 1 7.39 12.86 -2.73
C PHE A 1 8.13 14.20 -2.55
N GLU A 2 9.00 14.57 -3.48
CA GLU A 2 9.80 15.80 -3.43
C GLU A 2 8.94 17.08 -3.52
N TYR A 3 7.74 16.98 -4.08
CA TYR A 3 6.81 18.10 -4.27
C TYR A 3 5.70 18.16 -3.21
N SER A 4 5.70 17.24 -2.25
CA SER A 4 4.69 17.20 -1.20
C SER A 4 5.12 17.98 0.04
N THR A 5 4.16 18.48 0.80
CA THR A 5 4.39 19.22 2.04
C THR A 5 3.81 18.48 3.23
N LEU A 6 4.34 18.72 4.43
CA LEU A 6 3.80 18.16 5.66
C LEU A 6 2.36 18.62 5.90
N GLY A 7 2.05 19.90 5.65
CA GLY A 7 0.69 20.42 5.72
C GLY A 7 -0.26 19.72 4.74
N GLY A 8 0.21 19.43 3.53
CA GLY A 8 -0.53 18.66 2.54
C GLY A 8 -0.84 17.23 3.04
N TRP A 9 0.11 16.54 3.63
CA TRP A 9 -0.13 15.19 4.20
C TRP A 9 -1.19 15.21 5.31
N ILE A 10 -1.17 16.22 6.18
CA ILE A 10 -2.16 16.39 7.24
C ILE A 10 -3.53 16.69 6.61
N ALA A 11 -3.58 17.66 5.70
CA ALA A 11 -4.82 18.09 5.06
C ALA A 11 -5.50 17.00 4.21
N THR A 12 -4.73 16.06 3.65
CA THR A 12 -5.27 14.92 2.86
C THR A 12 -5.39 13.62 3.65
N ARG A 13 -5.08 13.63 4.95
CA ARG A 13 -5.11 12.42 5.81
C ARG A 13 -4.25 11.27 5.25
N SER A 14 -3.08 11.60 4.75
CA SER A 14 -2.20 10.67 4.02
C SER A 14 -1.83 9.42 4.81
N SER A 15 -1.73 8.31 4.11
CA SER A 15 -1.26 7.02 4.63
C SER A 15 -0.02 6.57 3.88
N GLY A 16 1.03 6.22 4.62
CA GLY A 16 2.27 5.69 4.05
C GLY A 16 2.29 4.17 3.99
N GLN A 17 3.10 3.60 3.09
CA GLN A 17 3.24 2.16 2.90
C GLN A 17 3.75 1.41 4.16
N GLN A 18 4.37 2.11 5.09
CA GLN A 18 4.83 1.58 6.38
C GLN A 18 3.93 2.00 7.55
N SER A 19 2.68 2.38 7.28
CA SER A 19 1.72 2.83 8.30
C SER A 19 1.36 1.76 9.34
N LEU A 20 1.56 0.48 9.05
CA LEU A 20 1.43 -0.60 10.05
C LEU A 20 2.39 -0.41 11.23
N ARG A 21 3.58 0.12 10.98
CA ARG A 21 4.59 0.36 12.02
C ARG A 21 4.48 1.74 12.64
N TYR A 22 4.40 2.76 11.78
CA TYR A 22 4.55 4.14 12.21
C TYR A 22 3.21 4.86 12.40
N GLY A 23 2.11 4.23 11.99
CA GLY A 23 0.80 4.86 11.93
C GLY A 23 0.64 5.70 10.65
N ARG A 24 -0.57 6.13 10.42
CA ARG A 24 -0.93 7.11 9.39
C ARG A 24 -0.66 8.52 9.94
N ILE A 25 -0.81 9.55 9.10
CA ILE A 25 -0.54 10.93 9.49
C ILE A 25 -1.33 11.38 10.72
N GLU A 26 -2.55 10.89 10.93
CA GLU A 26 -3.35 11.20 12.12
C GLU A 26 -2.72 10.69 13.43
N LYS A 27 -1.92 9.62 13.37
CA LYS A 27 -1.15 9.12 14.52
C LYS A 27 0.10 9.96 14.78
N LEU A 28 0.67 10.53 13.72
CA LEU A 28 1.89 11.32 13.79
C LEU A 28 1.62 12.79 14.11
N PHE A 29 0.53 13.37 13.61
CA PHE A 29 0.15 14.74 13.85
C PHE A 29 -0.23 14.95 15.33
N ALA A 30 0.57 15.74 16.05
CA ALA A 30 0.37 15.99 17.47
C ALA A 30 -0.36 17.31 17.74
N GLY A 31 -0.24 18.28 16.85
CA GLY A 31 -0.80 19.61 16.97
C GLY A 31 -0.19 20.56 15.96
N GLY A 32 -0.56 21.83 15.99
CA GLY A 32 -0.04 22.83 15.05
C GLY A 32 -0.87 24.10 15.04
N VAL A 33 -0.70 24.88 14.00
CA VAL A 33 -1.39 26.15 13.79
C VAL A 33 -2.01 26.17 12.39
N MET A 34 -3.24 26.65 12.30
CA MET A 34 -3.94 26.87 11.06
C MET A 34 -4.48 28.30 10.99
N GLU A 35 -4.20 29.01 9.91
CA GLU A 35 -4.83 30.27 9.59
C GLU A 35 -6.17 30.03 8.91
N THR A 36 -7.26 30.55 9.47
CA THR A 36 -8.61 30.37 8.97
C THR A 36 -9.25 31.73 8.64
N PRO A 37 -10.32 31.79 7.83
CA PRO A 37 -11.05 33.05 7.60
C PRO A 37 -11.62 33.69 8.86
N LEU A 38 -11.79 32.92 9.94
CA LEU A 38 -12.30 33.41 11.22
C LEU A 38 -11.19 33.74 12.23
N GLY A 39 -9.94 33.58 11.84
CA GLY A 39 -8.77 33.82 12.68
C GLY A 39 -7.88 32.61 12.89
N HIS A 40 -7.05 32.70 13.85
CA HIS A 40 -5.99 31.77 14.19
C HIS A 40 -6.51 30.58 15.00
N LEU A 41 -6.30 29.35 14.51
CA LEU A 41 -6.64 28.13 15.22
C LEU A 41 -5.37 27.46 15.71
N GLU A 42 -5.18 27.47 17.02
CA GLU A 42 -4.05 26.79 17.67
C GLU A 42 -4.48 25.42 18.20
N LEU A 43 -3.69 24.39 17.90
CA LEU A 43 -3.88 23.00 18.30
C LEU A 43 -2.68 22.56 19.15
N PRO A 44 -2.73 22.75 20.47
CA PRO A 44 -1.60 22.39 21.33
C PRO A 44 -1.35 20.86 21.33
N PRO A 45 -0.08 20.43 21.35
CA PRO A 45 0.31 19.02 21.25
C PRO A 45 0.20 18.31 22.62
N PHE A 46 -1.00 18.10 23.11
CA PHE A 46 -1.21 17.36 24.35
C PHE A 46 -0.89 15.86 24.16
N PRO A 47 -0.24 15.21 25.14
CA PRO A 47 0.03 13.77 25.09
C PRO A 47 -1.25 12.94 25.12
N ALA A 48 -2.25 13.38 25.89
CA ALA A 48 -3.60 12.84 25.96
C ALA A 48 -4.52 13.91 26.55
N SER A 49 -5.79 13.96 26.11
CA SER A 49 -6.78 14.87 26.64
C SER A 49 -8.13 14.16 26.70
N ALA A 50 -8.87 14.37 27.79
CA ALA A 50 -10.26 13.98 27.94
C ALA A 50 -11.21 15.20 27.92
N ALA A 51 -10.68 16.39 27.62
CA ALA A 51 -11.41 17.66 27.61
C ALA A 51 -11.91 17.97 26.20
N GLY A 52 -13.17 17.70 25.94
CA GLY A 52 -13.85 18.01 24.70
C GLY A 52 -13.43 17.14 23.49
N PRO A 53 -13.96 17.48 22.30
CA PRO A 53 -13.60 16.82 21.06
C PRO A 53 -12.15 17.13 20.65
N ASP A 54 -11.50 16.18 19.96
CA ASP A 54 -10.17 16.40 19.41
C ASP A 54 -10.25 17.24 18.13
N LEU A 55 -9.92 18.52 18.24
CA LEU A 55 -9.98 19.46 17.12
C LEU A 55 -8.98 19.14 16.00
N ARG A 56 -7.96 18.29 16.24
CA ARG A 56 -7.06 17.82 15.18
C ARG A 56 -7.83 17.04 14.11
N GLU A 57 -8.90 16.35 14.50
CA GLU A 57 -9.75 15.59 13.57
C GLU A 57 -10.50 16.47 12.57
N LEU A 58 -10.72 17.77 12.89
CA LEU A 58 -11.29 18.75 11.95
C LEU A 58 -10.27 19.16 10.88
N VAL A 59 -9.00 19.30 11.27
CA VAL A 59 -7.92 19.71 10.39
C VAL A 59 -7.48 18.57 9.48
N LEU A 60 -7.42 17.35 10.01
CA LEU A 60 -7.08 16.14 9.29
C LEU A 60 -8.12 15.84 8.20
N GLY A 61 -7.69 15.85 6.93
CA GLY A 61 -8.58 15.60 5.79
C GLY A 61 -9.43 16.81 5.38
N SER A 62 -9.10 18.01 5.88
CA SER A 62 -9.82 19.25 5.53
C SER A 62 -9.59 19.75 4.09
N GLU A 63 -8.52 19.28 3.43
CA GLU A 63 -8.17 19.58 2.05
C GLU A 63 -8.19 21.10 1.72
N GLY A 64 -7.75 21.92 2.68
CA GLY A 64 -7.68 23.37 2.52
C GLY A 64 -9.01 24.12 2.72
N ARG A 65 -10.12 23.41 2.99
CA ARG A 65 -11.46 24.04 3.13
C ARG A 65 -11.61 24.88 4.39
N LEU A 66 -10.85 24.58 5.43
CA LEU A 66 -10.92 25.30 6.70
C LEU A 66 -9.88 26.41 6.84
N GLY A 67 -8.77 26.29 6.10
CA GLY A 67 -7.67 27.24 6.18
C GLY A 67 -6.34 26.64 5.70
N ILE A 68 -5.25 27.33 6.03
CA ILE A 68 -3.89 26.96 5.64
C ILE A 68 -3.11 26.55 6.90
N ILE A 69 -2.57 25.34 6.90
CA ILE A 69 -1.71 24.85 7.98
C ILE A 69 -0.35 25.54 7.85
N THR A 70 0.00 26.35 8.82
CA THR A 70 1.29 27.11 8.84
C THR A 70 2.35 26.46 9.71
N GLU A 71 1.93 25.77 10.77
CA GLU A 71 2.83 25.03 11.67
C GLU A 71 2.27 23.66 12.01
N ALA A 72 3.15 22.67 12.14
CA ALA A 72 2.77 21.33 12.54
C ALA A 72 3.79 20.71 13.50
N THR A 73 3.30 20.17 14.60
CA THR A 73 4.06 19.34 15.52
C THR A 73 3.77 17.88 15.23
N VAL A 74 4.82 17.08 14.99
CA VAL A 74 4.69 15.65 14.69
C VAL A 74 5.46 14.78 15.66
N ARG A 75 4.89 13.60 15.94
CA ARG A 75 5.57 12.56 16.71
C ARG A 75 6.61 11.88 15.83
N LEU A 76 7.81 11.69 16.37
CA LEU A 76 8.90 11.00 15.70
C LEU A 76 9.03 9.57 16.20
N ALA A 77 9.51 8.70 15.34
CA ALA A 77 9.89 7.34 15.69
C ALA A 77 11.41 7.18 15.63
N VAL A 78 11.94 6.30 16.50
CA VAL A 78 13.37 5.93 16.45
C VAL A 78 13.65 5.18 15.15
N VAL A 79 14.76 5.54 14.50
CA VAL A 79 15.22 4.83 13.29
C VAL A 79 15.46 3.35 13.63
N PRO A 80 14.89 2.41 12.88
CA PRO A 80 15.05 0.99 13.17
C PRO A 80 16.50 0.55 12.91
N GLN A 81 17.02 -0.33 13.76
CA GLN A 81 18.36 -0.91 13.60
C GLN A 81 18.42 -1.88 12.41
N ARG A 82 17.28 -2.46 12.05
CA ARG A 82 17.14 -3.41 10.95
C ARG A 82 15.78 -3.29 10.28
N GLU A 83 15.80 -3.40 8.95
CA GLU A 83 14.61 -3.58 8.12
C GLU A 83 14.82 -4.77 7.18
N ASP A 84 13.84 -5.66 7.14
CA ASP A 84 13.84 -6.83 6.27
C ASP A 84 12.52 -6.87 5.49
N PHE A 85 12.62 -6.97 4.16
CA PHE A 85 11.46 -7.11 3.27
C PHE A 85 11.56 -8.43 2.52
N HIS A 86 10.47 -9.19 2.52
CA HIS A 86 10.40 -10.53 1.95
C HIS A 86 9.25 -10.64 0.97
N ALA A 87 9.34 -11.62 0.06
CA ALA A 87 8.25 -11.98 -0.84
C ALA A 87 7.79 -13.42 -0.59
N ILE A 88 6.48 -13.61 -0.65
CA ILE A 88 5.80 -14.88 -0.49
C ILE A 88 4.78 -14.98 -1.62
N PHE A 89 4.74 -16.12 -2.32
CA PHE A 89 3.73 -16.38 -3.34
C PHE A 89 2.69 -17.36 -2.81
N PHE A 90 1.43 -17.10 -3.13
CA PHE A 90 0.29 -17.97 -2.81
C PHE A 90 -0.33 -18.52 -4.10
N PRO A 91 -1.03 -19.68 -4.04
CA PRO A 91 -1.68 -20.27 -5.20
C PRO A 91 -2.71 -19.32 -5.86
N ASP A 92 -3.40 -18.53 -5.04
CA ASP A 92 -4.40 -17.56 -5.46
C ASP A 92 -4.61 -16.45 -4.39
N PHE A 93 -5.46 -15.50 -4.71
CA PHE A 93 -5.76 -14.36 -3.85
C PHE A 93 -6.50 -14.73 -2.56
N VAL A 94 -7.32 -15.79 -2.60
CA VAL A 94 -8.08 -16.25 -1.42
C VAL A 94 -7.14 -16.79 -0.36
N HIS A 95 -6.16 -17.61 -0.73
CA HIS A 95 -5.14 -18.13 0.17
C HIS A 95 -4.27 -16.98 0.73
N GLY A 96 -3.85 -16.04 -0.13
CA GLY A 96 -3.10 -14.86 0.28
C GLY A 96 -3.86 -14.00 1.28
N MET A 97 -5.13 -13.73 1.02
CA MET A 97 -6.00 -12.94 1.91
C MET A 97 -6.24 -13.63 3.27
N ALA A 98 -6.45 -14.96 3.28
CA ALA A 98 -6.58 -15.73 4.51
C ALA A 98 -5.30 -15.67 5.36
N ALA A 99 -4.13 -15.84 4.72
CA ALA A 99 -2.82 -15.75 5.37
C ALA A 99 -2.60 -14.35 5.99
N VAL A 100 -2.84 -13.29 5.24
CA VAL A 100 -2.68 -11.91 5.70
C VAL A 100 -3.55 -11.62 6.92
N ARG A 101 -4.83 -12.01 6.88
CA ARG A 101 -5.75 -11.83 8.01
C ARG A 101 -5.26 -12.55 9.27
N GLN A 102 -4.74 -13.77 9.13
CA GLN A 102 -4.20 -14.52 10.26
C GLN A 102 -2.88 -13.90 10.78
N VAL A 103 -2.01 -13.40 9.90
CA VAL A 103 -0.80 -12.67 10.31
C VAL A 103 -1.16 -11.41 11.10
N LEU A 104 -2.13 -10.63 10.65
CA LEU A 104 -2.61 -9.43 11.36
C LEU A 104 -3.24 -9.76 12.72
N ALA A 105 -4.00 -10.85 12.81
CA ALA A 105 -4.63 -11.31 14.05
C ALA A 105 -3.62 -11.90 15.06
N SER A 106 -2.43 -12.32 14.61
CA SER A 106 -1.43 -12.97 15.46
C SER A 106 -0.65 -12.04 16.39
N GLY A 107 -0.77 -10.72 16.21
CA GLY A 107 0.01 -9.73 16.95
C GLY A 107 1.48 -9.60 16.52
N VAL A 108 1.88 -10.25 15.42
CA VAL A 108 3.22 -10.11 14.84
C VAL A 108 3.45 -8.63 14.45
N SER A 109 4.57 -8.06 14.90
CA SER A 109 4.92 -6.68 14.57
C SER A 109 5.46 -6.58 13.15
N LEU A 110 4.74 -5.83 12.32
CA LEU A 110 5.03 -5.61 10.89
C LEU A 110 5.29 -4.13 10.62
N CYS A 111 6.09 -3.83 9.61
CA CYS A 111 6.17 -2.47 9.10
C CYS A 111 5.41 -2.29 7.79
N MET A 112 5.21 -3.36 7.01
CA MET A 112 4.54 -3.29 5.72
C MET A 112 3.90 -4.64 5.38
N LEU A 113 2.70 -4.58 4.78
CA LEU A 113 2.06 -5.67 4.05
C LEU A 113 1.50 -5.12 2.74
N ARG A 114 1.68 -5.88 1.66
CA ARG A 114 1.10 -5.59 0.35
C ARG A 114 0.78 -6.91 -0.35
N LEU A 115 -0.49 -7.20 -0.56
CA LEU A 115 -0.95 -8.38 -1.27
C LEU A 115 -1.40 -7.99 -2.67
N SER A 116 -0.66 -8.40 -3.68
CA SER A 116 -0.98 -8.17 -5.10
C SER A 116 -1.92 -9.25 -5.63
N THR A 117 -2.86 -8.88 -6.50
CA THR A 117 -3.65 -9.83 -7.29
C THR A 117 -2.76 -10.59 -8.27
N ALA A 118 -3.29 -11.62 -8.92
CA ALA A 118 -2.56 -12.39 -9.93
C ALA A 118 -2.11 -11.50 -11.10
N ASN A 119 -2.96 -10.57 -11.52
CA ASN A 119 -2.67 -9.65 -12.61
C ASN A 119 -1.53 -8.68 -12.24
N GLU A 120 -1.55 -8.10 -11.04
CA GLU A 120 -0.44 -7.27 -10.57
C GLU A 120 0.83 -8.07 -10.35
N THR A 121 0.71 -9.29 -9.84
CA THR A 121 1.87 -10.18 -9.66
C THR A 121 2.56 -10.46 -10.99
N SER A 122 1.81 -10.83 -12.03
CA SER A 122 2.37 -11.06 -13.37
C SER A 122 2.96 -9.79 -13.99
N THR A 123 2.30 -8.64 -13.83
CA THR A 123 2.83 -7.34 -14.28
C THR A 123 4.15 -7.02 -13.58
N THR A 124 4.22 -7.21 -12.26
CA THR A 124 5.44 -6.97 -11.48
C THR A 124 6.59 -7.88 -11.92
N LEU A 125 6.30 -9.17 -12.17
CA LEU A 125 7.29 -10.12 -12.65
C LEU A 125 7.79 -9.75 -14.05
N ALA A 126 6.91 -9.36 -14.96
CA ALA A 126 7.27 -8.93 -16.31
C ALA A 126 8.16 -7.67 -16.29
N LEU A 127 7.87 -6.71 -15.42
CA LEU A 127 8.65 -5.46 -15.28
C LEU A 127 9.98 -5.63 -14.53
N ALA A 128 10.23 -6.77 -13.89
CA ALA A 128 11.47 -7.01 -13.15
C ALA A 128 12.73 -7.16 -14.05
N GLY A 129 12.57 -7.33 -15.35
CA GLY A 129 13.63 -7.22 -16.36
C GLY A 129 14.70 -8.33 -16.39
N HIS A 130 14.49 -9.44 -15.65
CA HIS A 130 15.41 -10.57 -15.57
C HIS A 130 14.73 -11.86 -16.04
N GLU A 131 14.44 -11.97 -17.34
CA GLU A 131 13.62 -13.04 -17.93
C GLU A 131 14.07 -14.46 -17.51
N THR A 132 15.36 -14.75 -17.55
CA THR A 132 15.89 -16.09 -17.18
C THR A 132 15.68 -16.42 -15.70
N LEU A 133 15.90 -15.46 -14.81
CA LEU A 133 15.69 -15.63 -13.37
C LEU A 133 14.20 -15.75 -13.05
N ILE A 134 13.37 -14.93 -13.67
CA ILE A 134 11.90 -14.97 -13.52
C ILE A 134 11.37 -16.31 -14.06
N GLY A 135 11.78 -16.74 -15.26
CA GLY A 135 11.38 -18.03 -15.82
C GLY A 135 11.78 -19.23 -14.93
N THR A 136 12.97 -19.18 -14.30
CA THR A 136 13.39 -20.20 -13.34
C THR A 136 12.52 -20.17 -12.08
N LEU A 137 12.26 -18.99 -11.53
CA LEU A 137 11.36 -18.83 -10.39
C LEU A 137 9.96 -19.37 -10.70
N GLU A 138 9.39 -19.01 -11.85
CA GLU A 138 8.06 -19.48 -12.24
C GLU A 138 7.96 -20.99 -12.36
N ARG A 139 9.00 -21.65 -12.92
CA ARG A 139 9.09 -23.11 -12.95
C ARG A 139 9.13 -23.73 -11.55
N LEU A 140 9.93 -23.14 -10.64
CA LEU A 140 10.00 -23.60 -9.25
C LEU A 140 8.66 -23.41 -8.50
N LEU A 141 7.98 -22.28 -8.74
CA LEU A 141 6.65 -22.02 -8.17
C LEU A 141 5.61 -23.00 -8.74
N ALA A 142 5.64 -23.28 -10.04
CA ALA A 142 4.75 -24.25 -10.68
C ALA A 142 4.91 -25.67 -10.09
N LEU A 143 6.16 -26.10 -9.80
CA LEU A 143 6.43 -27.37 -9.12
C LEU A 143 5.86 -27.43 -7.69
N ARG A 144 5.54 -26.28 -7.10
CA ARG A 144 4.90 -26.14 -5.80
C ARG A 144 3.38 -25.91 -5.91
N GLY A 145 2.81 -26.06 -7.11
CA GLY A 145 1.37 -25.90 -7.36
C GLY A 145 0.91 -24.46 -7.56
N LEU A 146 1.84 -23.50 -7.71
CA LEU A 146 1.50 -22.10 -7.96
C LEU A 146 1.45 -21.81 -9.47
N GLY A 147 0.24 -21.73 -10.02
CA GLY A 147 -0.03 -21.52 -11.44
C GLY A 147 -0.14 -20.05 -11.85
N LYS A 148 -1.03 -19.79 -12.82
CA LYS A 148 -1.28 -18.46 -13.37
C LYS A 148 -1.97 -17.52 -12.38
N ASP A 149 -2.76 -18.05 -11.45
CA ASP A 149 -3.52 -17.30 -10.47
C ASP A 149 -2.70 -16.91 -9.23
N LYS A 150 -1.40 -17.23 -9.24
CA LYS A 150 -0.50 -16.93 -8.12
C LYS A 150 -0.50 -15.44 -7.76
N CYS A 151 -0.57 -15.19 -6.47
CA CYS A 151 -0.54 -13.86 -5.87
C CYS A 151 0.73 -13.64 -5.05
N MET A 152 1.27 -12.45 -5.09
CA MET A 152 2.48 -12.10 -4.34
C MET A 152 2.17 -11.25 -3.13
N LEU A 153 2.65 -11.67 -1.97
CA LEU A 153 2.68 -10.87 -0.75
C LEU A 153 4.09 -10.32 -0.54
N LEU A 154 4.21 -9.01 -0.45
CA LEU A 154 5.36 -8.35 0.12
C LEU A 154 5.09 -8.10 1.61
N ILE A 155 6.04 -8.50 2.46
CA ILE A 155 5.95 -8.36 3.90
C ILE A 155 7.23 -7.75 4.46
N GLY A 156 7.08 -6.74 5.33
CA GLY A 156 8.20 -5.99 5.91
C GLY A 156 8.21 -6.04 7.43
N PHE A 157 9.42 -6.12 7.97
CA PHE A 157 9.72 -6.12 9.39
C PHE A 157 10.76 -5.06 9.70
N SER A 158 10.59 -4.32 10.80
CA SER A 158 11.55 -3.30 11.24
C SER A 158 11.65 -3.24 12.76
N GLY A 159 12.83 -2.91 13.26
CA GLY A 159 13.07 -2.79 14.69
C GLY A 159 14.44 -3.28 15.14
N LYS A 160 14.51 -3.84 16.36
CA LYS A 160 15.72 -4.52 16.86
C LYS A 160 15.92 -5.86 16.13
N PRO A 161 17.16 -6.29 15.82
CA PRO A 161 17.44 -7.49 15.03
C PRO A 161 16.73 -8.75 15.51
N ASP A 162 16.74 -9.03 16.80
CA ASP A 162 16.14 -10.22 17.40
C ASP A 162 14.61 -10.23 17.23
N LEU A 163 13.96 -9.07 17.42
CA LEU A 163 12.52 -8.92 17.23
C LEU A 163 12.14 -9.06 15.74
N VAL A 164 12.95 -8.50 14.84
CA VAL A 164 12.75 -8.68 13.39
C VAL A 164 12.82 -10.15 13.02
N HIS A 165 13.80 -10.89 13.58
CA HIS A 165 13.95 -12.32 13.32
C HIS A 165 12.77 -13.13 13.86
N ALA A 166 12.36 -12.90 15.09
CA ALA A 166 11.24 -13.60 15.72
C ALA A 166 9.92 -13.34 14.98
N ASN A 167 9.59 -12.07 14.70
CA ASN A 167 8.38 -11.68 13.98
C ASN A 167 8.34 -12.26 12.56
N ARG A 168 9.47 -12.22 11.84
CA ARG A 168 9.58 -12.82 10.52
C ARG A 168 9.28 -14.32 10.57
N ASN A 169 9.89 -15.07 11.47
CA ASN A 169 9.70 -16.51 11.55
C ASN A 169 8.22 -16.86 11.87
N ALA A 170 7.62 -16.17 12.84
CA ALA A 170 6.21 -16.36 13.17
C ALA A 170 5.28 -16.06 11.96
N ALA A 171 5.52 -14.97 11.24
CA ALA A 171 4.74 -14.64 10.05
C ALA A 171 4.94 -15.66 8.92
N LEU A 172 6.17 -16.12 8.67
CA LEU A 172 6.45 -17.13 7.66
C LEU A 172 5.82 -18.49 7.99
N ASP A 173 5.75 -18.87 9.26
CA ASP A 173 5.07 -20.09 9.67
C ASP A 173 3.55 -20.02 9.44
N ILE A 174 2.95 -18.85 9.68
CA ILE A 174 1.53 -18.64 9.38
C ILE A 174 1.31 -18.70 7.85
N THR A 175 2.09 -17.98 7.08
CA THR A 175 1.92 -17.93 5.62
C THR A 175 2.09 -19.30 4.97
N ARG A 176 3.03 -20.14 5.48
CA ARG A 176 3.23 -21.51 5.02
C ARG A 176 2.00 -22.38 5.22
N LYS A 177 1.27 -22.23 6.34
CA LYS A 177 0.02 -22.97 6.61
C LYS A 177 -1.10 -22.66 5.62
N HIS A 178 -1.00 -21.51 4.94
CA HIS A 178 -1.92 -21.10 3.87
C HIS A 178 -1.35 -21.34 2.45
N GLY A 179 -0.41 -22.26 2.30
CA GLY A 179 0.17 -22.58 0.99
C GLY A 179 1.19 -21.55 0.47
N GLY A 180 1.64 -20.63 1.33
CA GLY A 180 2.62 -19.61 0.97
C GLY A 180 4.01 -20.18 0.73
N VAL A 181 4.62 -19.82 -0.39
CA VAL A 181 6.00 -20.18 -0.76
C VAL A 181 6.88 -18.94 -0.61
N HIS A 182 7.73 -18.95 0.40
CA HIS A 182 8.68 -17.87 0.66
C HIS A 182 9.87 -17.95 -0.31
N VAL A 183 10.15 -16.85 -1.02
CA VAL A 183 11.23 -16.78 -2.05
C VAL A 183 12.38 -15.85 -1.64
N GLY A 184 12.47 -15.50 -0.37
CA GLY A 184 13.57 -14.69 0.16
C GLY A 184 13.29 -13.18 0.09
N LYS A 185 14.39 -12.40 0.01
CA LYS A 185 14.37 -10.93 0.14
C LYS A 185 14.43 -10.19 -1.20
N THR A 186 14.76 -10.84 -2.30
CA THR A 186 15.11 -10.18 -3.56
C THR A 186 14.02 -9.20 -4.01
N PHE A 187 12.77 -9.65 -4.13
CA PHE A 187 11.65 -8.79 -4.53
C PHE A 187 11.34 -7.72 -3.48
N GLY A 188 11.37 -8.07 -2.20
CA GLY A 188 11.15 -7.11 -1.13
C GLY A 188 12.22 -6.01 -1.10
N SER A 189 13.48 -6.37 -1.27
CA SER A 189 14.59 -5.42 -1.35
C SER A 189 14.52 -4.54 -2.59
N GLN A 190 14.11 -5.11 -3.74
CA GLN A 190 13.90 -4.35 -4.97
C GLN A 190 12.76 -3.34 -4.83
N TRP A 191 11.62 -3.78 -4.26
CA TRP A 191 10.52 -2.88 -3.91
C TRP A 191 11.00 -1.73 -3.01
N HIS A 192 11.73 -2.04 -1.94
CA HIS A 192 12.23 -1.04 -1.01
C HIS A 192 13.12 0.01 -1.67
N LYS A 193 13.99 -0.40 -2.60
CA LYS A 193 14.84 0.51 -3.37
C LYS A 193 14.05 1.39 -4.34
N ASN A 194 12.99 0.84 -4.94
CA ASN A 194 12.28 1.50 -6.03
C ASN A 194 10.98 2.20 -5.61
N ARG A 195 10.51 2.03 -4.36
CA ARG A 195 9.20 2.53 -3.91
C ARG A 195 8.95 4.02 -4.12
N PHE A 196 10.01 4.82 -4.19
CA PHE A 196 9.93 6.25 -4.45
C PHE A 196 10.11 6.62 -5.93
N ARG A 197 10.49 5.66 -6.78
CA ARG A 197 10.70 5.87 -8.22
C ARG A 197 9.45 5.51 -9.05
N THR A 198 8.62 4.63 -8.56
CA THR A 198 7.42 4.17 -9.26
C THR A 198 6.49 5.30 -9.74
N PRO A 199 6.27 6.39 -9.00
CA PRO A 199 5.44 7.50 -9.47
C PRO A 199 5.93 8.16 -10.77
N TYR A 200 7.24 8.12 -11.05
CA TYR A 200 7.82 8.68 -12.26
C TYR A 200 7.59 7.86 -13.53
N LEU A 201 7.12 6.60 -13.38
CA LEU A 201 6.69 5.77 -14.50
C LEU A 201 5.57 6.43 -15.31
N ARG A 202 4.74 7.26 -14.68
CA ARG A 202 3.69 8.02 -15.32
C ARG A 202 4.22 8.88 -16.46
N ASN A 203 5.32 9.59 -16.25
CA ASN A 203 5.90 10.46 -17.28
C ASN A 203 6.37 9.65 -18.49
N THR A 204 7.08 8.54 -18.25
CA THR A 204 7.54 7.65 -19.32
C THR A 204 6.38 7.08 -20.12
N LEU A 205 5.31 6.62 -19.45
CA LEU A 205 4.13 6.09 -20.13
C LEU A 205 3.40 7.16 -20.93
N TRP A 206 3.32 8.38 -20.40
CA TRP A 206 2.72 9.51 -21.09
C TRP A 206 3.46 9.83 -22.41
N ASP A 207 4.80 9.87 -22.37
CA ASP A 207 5.62 10.08 -23.55
C ASP A 207 5.45 8.95 -24.59
N MET A 208 5.06 7.76 -24.16
CA MET A 208 4.74 6.60 -25.01
C MET A 208 3.28 6.58 -25.51
N GLY A 209 2.47 7.57 -25.18
CA GLY A 209 1.06 7.65 -25.58
C GLY A 209 0.10 6.88 -24.68
N TYR A 210 0.47 6.62 -23.43
CA TYR A 210 -0.38 5.95 -22.45
C TYR A 210 -0.71 6.86 -21.27
N ALA A 211 -1.97 6.83 -20.84
CA ALA A 211 -2.37 7.36 -19.55
C ALA A 211 -2.27 6.26 -18.49
N ILE A 212 -1.84 6.66 -17.31
CA ILE A 212 -1.88 5.84 -16.10
C ILE A 212 -2.57 6.63 -15.00
N ASP A 213 -3.51 6.00 -14.33
CA ASP A 213 -4.14 6.58 -13.17
C ASP A 213 -4.42 5.51 -12.11
N THR A 214 -4.83 5.95 -10.93
CA THR A 214 -5.06 5.09 -9.79
C THR A 214 -6.34 5.49 -9.09
N LEU A 215 -6.99 4.50 -8.50
CA LEU A 215 -8.05 4.74 -7.53
C LEU A 215 -7.77 3.93 -6.27
N GLU A 216 -8.12 4.49 -5.14
CA GLU A 216 -7.98 3.83 -3.85
C GLU A 216 -9.26 3.99 -3.04
N THR A 217 -9.70 2.91 -2.42
CA THR A 217 -10.80 2.89 -1.46
C THR A 217 -10.45 1.97 -0.31
N ALA A 218 -11.25 1.99 0.76
CA ALA A 218 -11.06 1.12 1.92
C ALA A 218 -12.39 0.50 2.33
N THR A 219 -12.34 -0.78 2.71
CA THR A 219 -13.52 -1.52 3.14
C THR A 219 -13.19 -2.61 4.16
N SER A 220 -14.22 -3.16 4.81
CA SER A 220 -14.07 -4.30 5.71
C SER A 220 -13.67 -5.57 4.97
N TRP A 221 -13.01 -6.51 5.66
CA TRP A 221 -12.55 -7.76 5.05
C TRP A 221 -13.62 -8.56 4.33
N SER A 222 -14.85 -8.56 4.83
CA SER A 222 -15.98 -9.27 4.20
C SER A 222 -16.36 -8.70 2.83
N LYS A 223 -16.06 -7.44 2.59
CA LYS A 223 -16.40 -6.71 1.36
C LYS A 223 -15.25 -6.60 0.36
N VAL A 224 -14.01 -6.93 0.76
CA VAL A 224 -12.84 -6.80 -0.12
C VAL A 224 -13.01 -7.53 -1.46
N PRO A 225 -13.41 -8.83 -1.51
CA PRO A 225 -13.53 -9.54 -2.79
C PRO A 225 -14.58 -8.92 -3.72
N GLU A 226 -15.74 -8.59 -3.19
CA GLU A 226 -16.84 -7.98 -3.93
C GLU A 226 -16.46 -6.59 -4.47
N THR A 227 -15.87 -5.75 -3.62
CA THR A 227 -15.46 -4.39 -4.00
C THR A 227 -14.35 -4.43 -5.06
N LEU A 228 -13.36 -5.31 -4.90
CA LEU A 228 -12.27 -5.48 -5.86
C LEU A 228 -12.82 -5.90 -7.23
N ALA A 229 -13.67 -6.93 -7.26
CA ALA A 229 -14.27 -7.41 -8.50
C ALA A 229 -15.13 -6.32 -9.19
N ALA A 230 -15.90 -5.55 -8.41
CA ALA A 230 -16.73 -4.47 -8.96
C ALA A 230 -15.88 -3.35 -9.57
N ILE A 231 -14.76 -2.97 -8.93
CA ILE A 231 -13.83 -1.96 -9.44
C ILE A 231 -13.20 -2.43 -10.77
N GLU A 232 -12.63 -3.63 -10.79
CA GLU A 232 -11.98 -4.16 -11.99
C GLU A 232 -12.98 -4.32 -13.16
N GLN A 233 -14.18 -4.85 -12.88
CA GLN A 233 -15.24 -4.99 -13.87
C GLN A 233 -15.68 -3.61 -14.44
N SER A 234 -15.88 -2.63 -13.57
CA SER A 234 -16.30 -1.29 -13.99
C SER A 234 -15.27 -0.60 -14.88
N LEU A 235 -13.98 -0.76 -14.56
CA LEU A 235 -12.89 -0.21 -15.38
C LEU A 235 -12.84 -0.88 -16.75
N HIS A 236 -12.98 -2.20 -16.82
CA HIS A 236 -12.99 -2.93 -18.09
C HIS A 236 -14.16 -2.50 -18.98
N THR A 237 -15.37 -2.43 -18.43
CA THR A 237 -16.56 -2.06 -19.20
C THR A 237 -16.62 -0.59 -19.59
N ALA A 238 -16.00 0.31 -18.81
CA ALA A 238 -16.03 1.74 -19.09
C ALA A 238 -15.39 2.13 -20.43
N LEU A 239 -14.38 1.40 -20.88
CA LEU A 239 -13.64 1.70 -22.12
C LEU A 239 -14.07 0.83 -23.33
N GLU A 240 -14.87 -0.21 -23.12
CA GLU A 240 -15.41 -1.04 -24.21
C GLU A 240 -16.14 -0.25 -25.30
N PRO A 241 -17.01 0.74 -24.97
CA PRO A 241 -17.72 1.53 -25.99
C PRO A 241 -16.80 2.32 -26.92
N PHE A 242 -15.58 2.60 -26.46
CA PHE A 242 -14.56 3.35 -27.22
C PHE A 242 -13.59 2.41 -27.97
N GLY A 243 -13.79 1.09 -27.89
CA GLY A 243 -12.89 0.10 -28.49
C GLY A 243 -11.49 0.09 -27.87
N GLU A 244 -11.34 0.64 -26.66
CA GLU A 244 -10.05 0.78 -25.99
C GLU A 244 -9.84 -0.38 -25.00
N ARG A 245 -8.60 -0.86 -24.93
CA ARG A 245 -8.17 -1.87 -23.97
C ARG A 245 -7.57 -1.20 -22.77
N ILE A 246 -7.94 -1.67 -21.59
CA ILE A 246 -7.42 -1.22 -20.32
C ILE A 246 -6.62 -2.34 -19.65
N HIS A 247 -5.44 -2.02 -19.13
CA HIS A 247 -4.68 -2.91 -18.27
C HIS A 247 -4.93 -2.50 -16.82
N VAL A 248 -5.63 -3.37 -16.07
CA VAL A 248 -6.01 -3.12 -14.67
C VAL A 248 -5.25 -4.08 -13.78
N PHE A 249 -4.65 -3.58 -12.73
CA PHE A 249 -3.97 -4.40 -11.72
C PHE A 249 -4.13 -3.80 -10.32
N THR A 250 -4.37 -4.67 -9.35
CA THR A 250 -4.84 -4.26 -8.02
C THR A 250 -4.02 -4.93 -6.92
N HIS A 251 -3.78 -4.19 -5.84
CA HIS A 251 -3.26 -4.75 -4.60
C HIS A 251 -3.99 -4.21 -3.38
N LEU A 252 -3.91 -4.96 -2.29
CA LEU A 252 -4.25 -4.48 -0.97
C LEU A 252 -3.01 -3.80 -0.38
N SER A 253 -3.09 -2.50 -0.05
CA SER A 253 -1.93 -1.71 0.36
C SER A 253 -1.87 -1.43 1.86
N HIS A 254 -2.97 -1.04 2.45
CA HIS A 254 -3.08 -0.71 3.87
C HIS A 254 -3.97 -1.75 4.55
N LEU A 255 -3.32 -2.81 5.03
CA LEU A 255 -4.00 -3.97 5.60
C LEU A 255 -4.01 -3.85 7.11
N TYR A 256 -5.22 -3.72 7.68
CA TYR A 256 -5.45 -3.58 9.11
C TYR A 256 -6.31 -4.73 9.64
N PRO A 257 -6.40 -4.95 10.97
CA PRO A 257 -7.23 -6.01 11.55
C PRO A 257 -8.70 -5.98 11.09
N HIS A 258 -9.25 -4.80 10.82
CA HIS A 258 -10.69 -4.61 10.51
C HIS A 258 -11.01 -4.57 9.02
N GLY A 259 -10.02 -4.38 8.15
CA GLY A 259 -10.22 -4.23 6.71
C GLY A 259 -8.95 -3.87 5.98
N SER A 260 -9.09 -3.52 4.72
CA SER A 260 -7.96 -3.15 3.86
C SER A 260 -8.33 -2.02 2.92
N SER A 261 -7.35 -1.24 2.49
CA SER A 261 -7.52 -0.47 1.28
C SER A 261 -7.29 -1.34 0.05
N ILE A 262 -8.01 -1.03 -1.01
CA ILE A 262 -7.91 -1.62 -2.34
C ILE A 262 -7.33 -0.53 -3.24
N TYR A 263 -6.13 -0.74 -3.73
CA TYR A 263 -5.41 0.18 -4.60
C TYR A 263 -5.35 -0.40 -5.99
N THR A 264 -6.02 0.23 -6.93
CA THR A 264 -6.11 -0.22 -8.32
C THR A 264 -5.40 0.78 -9.22
N THR A 265 -4.48 0.28 -10.03
CA THR A 265 -3.82 1.03 -11.09
C THR A 265 -4.38 0.58 -12.43
N TYR A 266 -4.62 1.53 -13.33
CA TYR A 266 -5.09 1.22 -14.67
C TYR A 266 -4.35 2.06 -15.72
N ILE A 267 -4.09 1.42 -16.87
CA ILE A 267 -3.32 1.97 -17.97
C ILE A 267 -4.13 1.79 -19.25
N PHE A 268 -4.26 2.84 -20.04
CA PHE A 268 -4.92 2.84 -21.34
C PHE A 268 -4.23 3.81 -22.31
N ARG A 269 -4.51 3.70 -23.60
CA ARG A 269 -3.92 4.62 -24.59
C ARG A 269 -4.58 5.99 -24.49
N LEU A 270 -3.77 7.03 -24.69
CA LEU A 270 -4.29 8.39 -24.84
C LEU A 270 -5.15 8.46 -26.11
N ALA A 271 -6.27 9.17 -26.04
CA ALA A 271 -7.07 9.48 -27.22
C ALA A 271 -6.27 10.41 -28.14
N ALA A 272 -6.50 10.32 -29.44
CA ALA A 272 -5.89 11.22 -30.42
C ALA A 272 -6.44 12.66 -30.30
N ASP A 273 -7.66 12.78 -29.77
CA ASP A 273 -8.35 14.05 -29.45
C ASP A 273 -8.86 13.92 -28.01
N PRO A 274 -8.36 14.71 -27.05
CA PRO A 274 -8.70 14.62 -25.63
C PRO A 274 -10.09 15.16 -25.28
#